data_594d55bc07e4466b3ab6f86ab05bc4ad
#
_entry.id   594d55bc07e4466b3ab6f86ab05bc4ad
#
_cell.length_a   1.000
_cell.length_b   1.000
_cell.length_c   1.000
_cell.angle_alpha   90.00
_cell.angle_beta   90.00
_cell.angle_gamma   90.00
#
_symmetry.space_group_name_H-M   'P 1'
#
loop_
_entity.id
_entity.type
_entity.pdbx_description
1 polymer ?
#
loop_
_entity_poly.entity_id
_entity_poly.type
_entity_poly.pdbx_seq_one_letter_code
_entity_poly.pdbx_strand_id
1 'polypeptide(L)'
;MAVGARSGQGGEEPRGRSAGPGDPDAGHAAFSGDDGRAVEDGGVNEDGTRTDGQGPDGPEHGRQKKQQRSFWKELPILIGIALVLALLIKTFLVQAFSIPSDSMQNTLQRGDRVLVDKLTPWFGSEPERGEVVVFHDPDNWLAGEPTPDPNALQKALSFIGLMPSAEEKDLIKRVIGVGGDTVECKGTGPLTVNGKALNEPYVYPGNTPCSQDDQGGQFKVKVPEGHIWVMGDHRQNSRDSRYNTADKNQGFVPVDKVVGRAVVIAWPINRWTNLPVPDTFDQPGLNTQAQDAAALTVAPPALALAGAVPFVLWRRRRA
;
A
#
# COMPACT_ATOMS: atom_id res chain seq x y z
N MET A 1 -59.60 23.86 -2.72
CA MET A 1 -59.58 25.16 -2.01
C MET A 1 -58.14 25.47 -1.78
N ALA A 2 -57.48 26.21 -2.65
CA ALA A 2 -57.35 27.66 -2.71
C ALA A 2 -56.41 28.11 -1.59
N VAL A 3 -55.24 28.51 -1.92
CA VAL A 3 -54.61 29.78 -2.33
C VAL A 3 -53.74 30.34 -1.21
N GLY A 4 -52.53 30.76 -1.54
CA GLY A 4 -51.77 31.68 -0.76
C GLY A 4 -50.27 31.78 -1.13
N ALA A 5 -50.00 32.45 -2.28
CA ALA A 5 -48.70 32.97 -2.64
C ALA A 5 -48.37 34.29 -1.92
N ARG A 6 -47.06 34.59 -1.71
CA ARG A 6 -46.40 35.91 -1.73
C ARG A 6 -44.93 35.69 -1.31
N SER A 7 -43.93 35.88 -2.16
CA SER A 7 -43.31 37.05 -2.79
C SER A 7 -42.79 38.12 -1.78
N GLY A 8 -41.48 38.39 -1.88
CA GLY A 8 -40.72 39.49 -1.29
C GLY A 8 -39.23 39.14 -1.36
N GLN A 9 -38.47 39.45 -2.38
CA GLN A 9 -37.78 40.72 -2.73
C GLN A 9 -36.96 41.27 -1.57
N GLY A 10 -35.60 41.24 -1.65
CA GLY A 10 -34.79 42.33 -2.14
C GLY A 10 -33.66 42.62 -1.17
N GLY A 11 -32.54 43.04 -1.66
CA GLY A 11 -31.45 43.70 -0.94
C GLY A 11 -30.09 43.01 -1.19
N GLU A 12 -29.42 43.40 -2.20
CA GLU A 12 -28.43 44.49 -2.38
C GLU A 12 -27.01 44.12 -1.87
N GLU A 13 -26.15 43.98 -2.84
CA GLU A 13 -24.67 44.09 -2.71
C GLU A 13 -24.31 45.50 -2.20
N PRO A 14 -23.16 45.66 -1.61
CA PRO A 14 -22.29 46.73 -2.06
C PRO A 14 -20.90 46.27 -2.50
N ARG A 15 -20.57 46.73 -3.69
CA ARG A 15 -19.23 46.87 -4.21
C ARG A 15 -18.42 47.85 -3.33
N GLY A 16 -17.23 47.45 -2.96
CA GLY A 16 -16.23 48.36 -2.39
C GLY A 16 -14.93 48.24 -3.19
N ARG A 17 -14.69 49.21 -4.07
CA ARG A 17 -13.40 49.50 -4.71
C ARG A 17 -12.48 50.19 -3.72
N SER A 18 -11.15 49.91 -3.86
CA SER A 18 -10.07 50.93 -3.86
C SER A 18 -8.74 50.14 -3.82
N ALA A 19 -7.99 50.13 -4.89
CA ALA A 19 -6.95 51.05 -5.30
C ALA A 19 -5.65 50.87 -4.49
N GLY A 20 -4.61 50.39 -5.19
CA GLY A 20 -3.18 50.37 -4.81
C GLY A 20 -2.63 51.83 -4.79
N PRO A 21 -1.35 52.09 -4.95
CA PRO A 21 -0.17 51.28 -5.20
C PRO A 21 1.00 51.58 -4.22
N GLY A 22 2.09 50.83 -4.30
CA GLY A 22 3.30 51.18 -3.55
C GLY A 22 4.44 50.19 -3.74
N ASP A 23 5.11 50.30 -4.86
CA ASP A 23 6.55 50.10 -4.94
C ASP A 23 7.23 51.43 -4.57
N PRO A 24 8.44 51.52 -4.06
CA PRO A 24 9.65 50.98 -4.60
C PRO A 24 10.76 50.61 -3.59
N ASP A 25 11.77 49.99 -4.15
CA ASP A 25 13.17 50.33 -3.96
C ASP A 25 14.05 49.46 -3.04
N ALA A 26 15.05 48.96 -3.71
CA ALA A 26 16.49 48.97 -3.44
C ALA A 26 17.07 47.95 -2.43
N GLY A 27 17.89 47.12 -2.95
CA GLY A 27 18.87 46.34 -2.22
C GLY A 27 19.83 45.58 -3.08
N HIS A 28 20.54 46.31 -3.97
CA HIS A 28 21.80 45.83 -4.55
C HIS A 28 22.80 45.45 -3.46
N ALA A 29 23.38 44.31 -3.54
CA ALA A 29 24.74 44.05 -3.06
C ALA A 29 25.42 43.08 -4.02
N ALA A 30 26.06 43.67 -5.00
CA ALA A 30 27.19 43.07 -5.71
C ALA A 30 28.36 42.96 -4.76
N PHE A 31 29.02 41.82 -4.73
CA PHE A 31 30.36 41.72 -4.21
C PHE A 31 31.24 41.14 -5.34
N SER A 32 31.93 42.09 -5.94
CA SER A 32 33.06 41.93 -6.83
C SER A 32 34.33 42.03 -5.96
N GLY A 33 35.34 41.32 -6.31
CA GLY A 33 36.66 41.39 -5.71
C GLY A 33 37.37 40.05 -5.89
N ASP A 34 38.41 39.94 -6.42
CA ASP A 34 39.48 40.72 -7.05
C ASP A 34 40.67 39.77 -7.18
N ASP A 35 41.27 39.85 -8.29
CA ASP A 35 42.67 39.67 -8.67
C ASP A 35 43.66 39.01 -7.71
N GLY A 36 44.39 38.04 -8.22
CA GLY A 36 45.61 37.48 -7.64
C GLY A 36 46.51 36.88 -8.72
N ARG A 37 47.02 37.73 -9.56
CA ARG A 37 48.11 37.54 -10.51
C ARG A 37 49.42 37.32 -9.74
N ALA A 38 50.16 36.29 -10.01
CA ALA A 38 51.60 36.26 -9.85
C ALA A 38 52.23 35.49 -10.99
N VAL A 39 52.89 36.26 -11.80
CA VAL A 39 53.89 35.90 -12.79
C VAL A 39 55.22 35.90 -12.09
N GLU A 40 56.15 35.12 -12.59
CA GLU A 40 57.61 35.12 -12.50
C GLU A 40 58.15 33.72 -12.19
N ASP A 41 59.17 33.24 -12.73
CA ASP A 41 60.21 33.78 -13.56
C ASP A 41 61.02 32.63 -14.17
N GLY A 42 61.68 32.92 -15.24
CA GLY A 42 62.48 32.04 -16.04
C GLY A 42 63.75 31.54 -15.34
N GLY A 43 64.20 30.44 -15.80
CA GLY A 43 65.51 29.88 -15.51
C GLY A 43 65.98 29.10 -16.73
N VAL A 44 66.57 29.82 -17.67
CA VAL A 44 67.38 29.26 -18.75
C VAL A 44 68.72 28.93 -18.16
N ASN A 45 69.20 27.71 -18.26
CA ASN A 45 70.62 27.39 -18.23
C ASN A 45 70.97 26.51 -19.39
N GLU A 46 71.62 27.14 -20.33
CA GLU A 46 72.48 26.49 -21.31
C GLU A 46 73.64 25.81 -20.54
N ASP A 47 73.84 24.53 -20.73
CA ASP A 47 75.12 24.00 -21.03
C ASP A 47 75.00 22.63 -21.71
N GLY A 48 75.67 22.53 -22.83
CA GLY A 48 75.74 21.32 -23.61
C GLY A 48 76.76 20.34 -23.05
N THR A 49 76.41 19.12 -22.94
CA THR A 49 77.33 18.00 -23.08
C THR A 49 76.59 16.72 -23.49
N ARG A 50 76.86 16.28 -24.69
CA ARG A 50 76.54 14.93 -25.16
C ARG A 50 77.41 13.94 -24.38
N THR A 51 76.78 12.97 -23.80
CA THR A 51 77.42 11.69 -23.46
C THR A 51 76.50 10.56 -23.83
N ASP A 52 76.91 9.82 -24.86
CA ASP A 52 76.35 8.52 -25.22
C ASP A 52 76.59 7.58 -24.00
N GLY A 53 75.50 7.09 -23.46
CA GLY A 53 75.50 6.10 -22.39
C GLY A 53 74.41 5.04 -22.66
N GLN A 54 74.85 3.99 -23.31
CA GLN A 54 74.16 2.73 -23.49
C GLN A 54 74.03 2.09 -22.09
N GLY A 55 72.82 1.94 -21.58
CA GLY A 55 72.53 1.27 -20.33
C GLY A 55 71.32 0.35 -20.49
N PRO A 56 71.25 -0.73 -19.71
CA PRO A 56 70.69 -2.01 -20.11
C PRO A 56 69.19 -2.12 -19.99
N ASP A 57 68.66 -3.04 -20.75
CA ASP A 57 67.27 -3.47 -20.83
C ASP A 57 66.61 -3.64 -19.47
N GLY A 58 65.68 -2.70 -19.14
CA GLY A 58 64.73 -2.85 -18.08
C GLY A 58 63.46 -3.56 -18.59
N PRO A 59 62.83 -4.42 -17.77
CA PRO A 59 61.69 -5.20 -18.22
C PRO A 59 60.55 -4.26 -18.64
N GLU A 60 60.11 -4.42 -19.88
CA GLU A 60 58.89 -3.79 -20.38
C GLU A 60 57.71 -4.17 -19.46
N HIS A 61 57.34 -3.26 -18.61
CA HIS A 61 56.04 -3.34 -17.96
C HIS A 61 54.97 -3.22 -19.04
N GLY A 62 54.51 -4.37 -19.52
CA GLY A 62 53.36 -4.47 -20.39
C GLY A 62 52.22 -3.65 -19.81
N ARG A 63 52.03 -2.44 -20.29
CA ARG A 63 50.80 -1.67 -20.12
C ARG A 63 49.67 -2.53 -20.70
N GLN A 64 49.02 -3.33 -19.85
CA GLN A 64 47.75 -3.91 -20.16
C GLN A 64 46.80 -2.77 -20.51
N LYS A 65 46.60 -2.53 -21.81
CA LYS A 65 45.51 -1.72 -22.31
C LYS A 65 44.23 -2.36 -21.76
N LYS A 66 43.71 -1.82 -20.65
CA LYS A 66 42.33 -2.09 -20.23
C LYS A 66 41.48 -1.79 -21.46
N GLN A 67 40.99 -2.85 -22.11
CA GLN A 67 40.00 -2.71 -23.17
C GLN A 67 38.81 -1.99 -22.56
N GLN A 68 38.69 -0.70 -22.84
CA GLN A 68 37.47 0.06 -22.58
C GLN A 68 36.40 -0.60 -23.44
N ARG A 69 35.62 -1.47 -22.78
CA ARG A 69 34.44 -2.03 -23.41
C ARG A 69 33.59 -0.88 -23.89
N SER A 70 33.21 -0.91 -25.15
CA SER A 70 32.44 0.16 -25.76
C SER A 70 31.15 0.35 -24.98
N PHE A 71 31.01 1.46 -24.26
CA PHE A 71 29.80 1.86 -23.51
C PHE A 71 28.52 1.67 -24.34
N TRP A 72 28.59 1.93 -25.63
CA TRP A 72 27.48 1.76 -26.58
C TRP A 72 27.01 0.30 -26.74
N LYS A 73 27.86 -0.68 -26.45
CA LYS A 73 27.50 -2.10 -26.52
C LYS A 73 26.93 -2.58 -25.18
N GLU A 74 27.33 -1.99 -24.07
CA GLU A 74 26.84 -2.33 -22.72
C GLU A 74 25.50 -1.66 -22.42
N LEU A 75 25.25 -0.45 -22.94
CA LEU A 75 24.04 0.32 -22.74
C LEU A 75 22.73 -0.45 -23.06
N PRO A 76 22.57 -1.10 -24.24
CA PRO A 76 21.34 -1.84 -24.54
C PRO A 76 21.15 -3.05 -23.63
N ILE A 77 22.21 -3.67 -23.17
CA ILE A 77 22.15 -4.80 -22.23
C ILE A 77 21.67 -4.30 -20.86
N LEU A 78 22.22 -3.18 -20.37
CA LEU A 78 21.79 -2.57 -19.11
C LEU A 78 20.33 -2.11 -19.17
N ILE A 79 19.91 -1.50 -20.28
CA ILE A 79 18.50 -1.14 -20.50
C ILE A 79 17.62 -2.40 -20.50
N GLY A 80 18.04 -3.46 -21.18
CA GLY A 80 17.32 -4.75 -21.19
C GLY A 80 17.16 -5.34 -19.81
N ILE A 81 18.22 -5.38 -19.01
CA ILE A 81 18.19 -5.87 -17.64
C ILE A 81 17.27 -4.98 -16.76
N ALA A 82 17.39 -3.65 -16.89
CA ALA A 82 16.54 -2.71 -16.16
C ALA A 82 15.05 -2.87 -16.49
N LEU A 83 14.73 -3.07 -17.78
CA LEU A 83 13.35 -3.33 -18.21
C LEU A 83 12.82 -4.66 -17.69
N VAL A 84 13.61 -5.73 -17.76
CA VAL A 84 13.22 -7.05 -17.20
C VAL A 84 13.00 -6.92 -15.69
N LEU A 85 13.91 -6.26 -14.97
CA LEU A 85 13.77 -6.04 -13.53
C LEU A 85 12.53 -5.20 -13.21
N ALA A 86 12.29 -4.13 -13.95
CA ALA A 86 11.10 -3.30 -13.78
C ALA A 86 9.80 -4.08 -14.04
N LEU A 87 9.79 -4.95 -15.05
CA LEU A 87 8.65 -5.84 -15.32
C LEU A 87 8.44 -6.86 -14.20
N LEU A 88 9.51 -7.45 -13.67
CA LEU A 88 9.43 -8.38 -12.54
C LEU A 88 8.86 -7.68 -11.30
N ILE A 89 9.42 -6.51 -10.96
CA ILE A 89 8.92 -5.71 -9.83
C ILE A 89 7.44 -5.42 -10.00
N LYS A 90 7.04 -4.92 -11.18
CA LYS A 90 5.67 -4.56 -11.46
C LYS A 90 4.70 -5.75 -11.44
N THR A 91 5.12 -6.90 -11.98
CA THR A 91 4.27 -8.09 -12.06
C THR A 91 4.06 -8.76 -10.71
N PHE A 92 5.12 -8.80 -9.89
CA PHE A 92 5.14 -9.61 -8.68
C PHE A 92 5.08 -8.81 -7.38
N LEU A 93 5.57 -7.57 -7.35
CA LEU A 93 5.72 -6.84 -6.08
C LEU A 93 4.61 -5.83 -5.82
N VAL A 94 4.37 -4.93 -6.77
CA VAL A 94 3.49 -3.78 -6.54
C VAL A 94 2.63 -3.49 -7.77
N GLN A 95 1.35 -3.29 -7.54
CA GLN A 95 0.40 -2.89 -8.59
C GLN A 95 -0.32 -1.60 -8.20
N ALA A 96 -0.48 -0.70 -9.18
CA ALA A 96 -1.25 0.53 -8.98
C ALA A 96 -2.72 0.30 -9.37
N PHE A 97 -3.62 0.70 -8.46
CA PHE A 97 -5.06 0.68 -8.69
C PHE A 97 -5.63 2.09 -8.65
N SER A 98 -6.61 2.38 -9.50
CA SER A 98 -7.37 3.63 -9.47
C SER A 98 -8.65 3.44 -8.69
N ILE A 99 -9.01 4.40 -7.85
CA ILE A 99 -10.22 4.35 -7.02
C ILE A 99 -11.40 4.96 -7.80
N PRO A 100 -12.37 4.16 -8.25
CA PRO A 100 -13.48 4.65 -9.05
C PRO A 100 -14.68 5.12 -8.23
N SER A 101 -14.80 4.71 -6.97
CA SER A 101 -15.99 4.91 -6.13
C SER A 101 -15.69 5.64 -4.83
N ASP A 102 -16.74 6.12 -4.17
CA ASP A 102 -16.66 6.84 -2.91
C ASP A 102 -16.82 5.92 -1.67
N SER A 103 -16.84 4.60 -1.86
CA SER A 103 -17.12 3.64 -0.78
C SER A 103 -16.06 3.61 0.34
N MET A 104 -14.85 4.12 0.06
CA MET A 104 -13.75 4.25 1.02
C MET A 104 -13.46 5.70 1.36
N GLN A 105 -14.40 6.61 1.08
CA GLN A 105 -14.26 8.05 1.32
C GLN A 105 -13.99 8.33 2.79
N ASN A 106 -13.20 9.33 3.05
CA ASN A 106 -12.42 9.68 4.22
C ASN A 106 -11.00 9.09 4.18
N THR A 107 -10.82 7.82 3.85
CA THR A 107 -9.50 7.22 3.63
C THR A 107 -9.06 7.38 2.18
N LEU A 108 -9.86 6.92 1.23
CA LEU A 108 -9.59 7.01 -0.21
C LEU A 108 -10.67 7.84 -0.91
N GLN A 109 -10.26 8.61 -1.89
CA GLN A 109 -11.19 9.42 -2.70
C GLN A 109 -11.21 8.93 -4.15
N ARG A 110 -12.30 9.22 -4.84
CA ARG A 110 -12.42 8.97 -6.28
C ARG A 110 -11.29 9.66 -7.03
N GLY A 111 -10.59 8.90 -7.88
CA GLY A 111 -9.45 9.38 -8.65
C GLY A 111 -8.09 9.17 -7.97
N ASP A 112 -8.05 8.78 -6.70
CA ASP A 112 -6.81 8.36 -6.05
C ASP A 112 -6.22 7.15 -6.80
N ARG A 113 -4.89 7.07 -6.80
CA ARG A 113 -4.18 5.85 -7.22
C ARG A 113 -3.41 5.31 -6.04
N VAL A 114 -3.71 4.08 -5.69
CA VAL A 114 -3.07 3.39 -4.58
C VAL A 114 -2.08 2.36 -5.09
N LEU A 115 -1.00 2.20 -4.36
CA LEU A 115 -0.07 1.10 -4.58
C LEU A 115 -0.48 -0.07 -3.68
N VAL A 116 -0.59 -1.22 -4.29
CA VAL A 116 -1.01 -2.47 -3.65
C VAL A 116 0.18 -3.42 -3.59
N ASP A 117 0.54 -3.83 -2.40
CA ASP A 117 1.53 -4.87 -2.15
C ASP A 117 0.91 -6.25 -2.42
N LYS A 118 1.49 -6.95 -3.38
CA LYS A 118 1.09 -8.31 -3.77
C LYS A 118 1.99 -9.39 -3.17
N LEU A 119 3.14 -9.00 -2.64
CA LEU A 119 4.12 -9.94 -2.08
C LEU A 119 3.62 -10.59 -0.81
N THR A 120 3.04 -9.78 0.07
CA THR A 120 2.61 -10.25 1.39
C THR A 120 1.66 -11.45 1.29
N PRO A 121 0.59 -11.44 0.47
CA PRO A 121 -0.24 -12.62 0.24
C PRO A 121 0.49 -13.78 -0.43
N TRP A 122 1.44 -13.48 -1.32
CA TRP A 122 2.13 -14.52 -2.09
C TRP A 122 3.09 -15.36 -1.26
N PHE A 123 3.62 -14.79 -0.17
CA PHE A 123 4.44 -15.51 0.80
C PHE A 123 3.64 -16.20 1.92
N GLY A 124 2.31 -16.31 1.75
CA GLY A 124 1.43 -17.00 2.68
C GLY A 124 1.00 -16.15 3.89
N SER A 125 1.17 -14.84 3.82
CA SER A 125 0.60 -13.93 4.81
C SER A 125 -0.87 -13.71 4.49
N GLU A 126 -1.73 -14.01 5.44
CA GLU A 126 -3.16 -13.72 5.32
C GLU A 126 -3.44 -12.25 5.60
N PRO A 127 -4.54 -11.69 5.04
CA PRO A 127 -4.95 -10.34 5.36
C PRO A 127 -5.22 -10.16 6.84
N GLU A 128 -4.76 -9.03 7.40
CA GLU A 128 -4.96 -8.69 8.80
C GLU A 128 -6.10 -7.69 9.00
N ARG A 129 -6.65 -7.65 10.23
CA ARG A 129 -7.69 -6.67 10.60
C ARG A 129 -7.18 -5.25 10.43
N GLY A 130 -8.02 -4.36 9.91
CA GLY A 130 -7.71 -2.96 9.70
C GLY A 130 -6.99 -2.66 8.38
N GLU A 131 -6.46 -3.66 7.69
CA GLU A 131 -5.85 -3.47 6.38
C GLU A 131 -6.88 -3.07 5.33
N VAL A 132 -6.48 -2.20 4.41
CA VAL A 132 -7.24 -1.91 3.21
C VAL A 132 -6.77 -2.84 2.12
N VAL A 133 -7.66 -3.72 1.65
CA VAL A 133 -7.32 -4.75 0.67
C VAL A 133 -8.05 -4.55 -0.65
N VAL A 134 -7.36 -4.91 -1.74
CA VAL A 134 -7.96 -5.07 -3.06
C VAL A 134 -8.24 -6.55 -3.28
N PHE A 135 -9.42 -6.89 -3.77
CA PHE A 135 -9.82 -8.26 -4.01
C PHE A 135 -10.72 -8.37 -5.24
N HIS A 136 -10.66 -9.49 -5.92
CA HIS A 136 -11.55 -9.80 -7.03
C HIS A 136 -12.98 -9.97 -6.54
N ASP A 137 -13.95 -9.51 -7.32
CA ASP A 137 -15.38 -9.65 -7.00
C ASP A 137 -15.69 -11.13 -6.68
N PRO A 138 -16.06 -11.45 -5.42
CA PRO A 138 -16.16 -12.83 -5.00
C PRO A 138 -17.40 -13.53 -5.54
N ASP A 139 -18.49 -12.81 -5.71
CA ASP A 139 -19.78 -13.39 -6.11
C ASP A 139 -20.68 -12.36 -6.82
N ASN A 140 -20.08 -11.60 -7.74
CA ASN A 140 -20.79 -10.63 -8.58
C ASN A 140 -21.42 -9.46 -7.79
N TRP A 141 -20.71 -8.97 -6.77
CA TRP A 141 -21.12 -7.81 -5.96
C TRP A 141 -21.30 -6.53 -6.77
N LEU A 142 -20.57 -6.42 -7.90
CA LEU A 142 -20.66 -5.32 -8.86
C LEU A 142 -21.66 -5.60 -9.98
N ALA A 143 -22.64 -6.51 -9.79
CA ALA A 143 -23.69 -6.75 -10.76
C ALA A 143 -24.49 -5.46 -11.00
N GLY A 144 -24.60 -5.09 -12.29
CA GLY A 144 -25.33 -3.89 -12.71
C GLY A 144 -24.53 -2.60 -12.70
N GLU A 145 -23.28 -2.58 -12.24
CA GLU A 145 -22.42 -1.43 -12.47
C GLU A 145 -21.92 -1.42 -13.93
N PRO A 146 -22.03 -0.26 -14.63
CA PRO A 146 -21.54 -0.16 -16.00
C PRO A 146 -20.02 -0.34 -16.01
N THR A 147 -19.56 -1.37 -16.70
CA THR A 147 -18.15 -1.55 -16.96
C THR A 147 -17.80 -0.70 -18.20
N PRO A 148 -16.90 0.27 -18.11
CA PRO A 148 -16.48 1.04 -19.27
C PRO A 148 -15.84 0.08 -20.30
N ASP A 149 -16.27 0.14 -21.54
CA ASP A 149 -15.63 -0.62 -22.61
C ASP A 149 -14.18 -0.12 -22.80
N PRO A 150 -13.18 -0.99 -22.61
CA PRO A 150 -11.80 -0.58 -22.76
C PRO A 150 -11.50 -0.28 -24.23
N ASN A 151 -10.88 0.87 -24.50
CA ASN A 151 -10.40 1.19 -25.84
C ASN A 151 -9.20 0.30 -26.23
N ALA A 152 -8.84 0.28 -27.53
CA ALA A 152 -7.77 -0.59 -28.04
C ALA A 152 -6.42 -0.36 -27.34
N LEU A 153 -6.10 0.90 -26.96
CA LEU A 153 -4.89 1.24 -26.24
C LEU A 153 -4.93 0.69 -24.81
N GLN A 154 -6.06 0.79 -24.12
CA GLN A 154 -6.24 0.21 -22.78
C GLN A 154 -6.10 -1.31 -22.81
N LYS A 155 -6.67 -1.98 -23.81
CA LYS A 155 -6.50 -3.44 -24.01
C LYS A 155 -5.03 -3.80 -24.23
N ALA A 156 -4.32 -3.06 -25.07
CA ALA A 156 -2.90 -3.29 -25.32
C ALA A 156 -2.04 -3.04 -24.04
N LEU A 157 -2.33 -1.98 -23.29
CA LEU A 157 -1.64 -1.66 -22.04
C LEU A 157 -1.97 -2.66 -20.92
N SER A 158 -3.19 -3.19 -20.90
CA SER A 158 -3.60 -4.26 -19.99
C SER A 158 -2.91 -5.57 -20.32
N PHE A 159 -2.83 -5.92 -21.60
CA PHE A 159 -2.13 -7.13 -22.05
C PHE A 159 -0.65 -7.18 -21.65
N ILE A 160 0.05 -6.04 -21.68
CA ILE A 160 1.44 -5.93 -21.18
C ILE A 160 1.51 -5.63 -19.67
N GLY A 161 0.38 -5.73 -18.95
CA GLY A 161 0.32 -5.52 -17.50
C GLY A 161 0.54 -4.05 -17.05
N LEU A 162 0.45 -3.07 -17.98
CA LEU A 162 0.62 -1.65 -17.65
C LEU A 162 -0.64 -1.01 -17.06
N MET A 163 -1.80 -1.63 -17.27
CA MET A 163 -3.07 -1.26 -16.64
C MET A 163 -3.77 -2.51 -16.12
N PRO A 164 -4.60 -2.43 -15.07
CA PRO A 164 -5.50 -3.51 -14.69
C PRO A 164 -6.39 -3.87 -15.88
N SER A 165 -6.74 -5.14 -16.03
CA SER A 165 -7.69 -5.54 -17.07
C SER A 165 -9.05 -4.90 -16.78
N ALA A 166 -9.70 -4.33 -17.77
CA ALA A 166 -11.03 -3.75 -17.60
C ALA A 166 -12.13 -4.82 -17.39
N GLU A 167 -11.77 -6.08 -17.55
CA GLU A 167 -12.64 -7.25 -17.36
C GLU A 167 -12.57 -7.77 -15.91
N GLU A 168 -11.48 -7.49 -15.17
CA GLU A 168 -11.36 -7.83 -13.77
C GLU A 168 -12.10 -6.79 -12.92
N LYS A 169 -13.16 -7.24 -12.27
CA LYS A 169 -13.94 -6.42 -11.35
C LYS A 169 -13.28 -6.50 -9.98
N ASP A 170 -12.48 -5.49 -9.66
CA ASP A 170 -11.79 -5.40 -8.39
C ASP A 170 -12.51 -4.45 -7.45
N LEU A 171 -12.61 -4.88 -6.20
CA LEU A 171 -13.12 -4.06 -5.10
C LEU A 171 -12.01 -3.70 -4.14
N ILE A 172 -12.18 -2.55 -3.47
CA ILE A 172 -11.30 -2.13 -2.39
C ILE A 172 -12.14 -1.87 -1.14
N LYS A 173 -11.78 -2.51 -0.02
CA LYS A 173 -12.48 -2.38 1.27
C LYS A 173 -11.49 -2.56 2.41
N ARG A 174 -11.93 -2.22 3.63
CA ARG A 174 -11.17 -2.48 4.86
C ARG A 174 -11.56 -3.83 5.45
N VAL A 175 -10.56 -4.61 5.84
CA VAL A 175 -10.75 -5.85 6.61
C VAL A 175 -11.19 -5.50 8.02
N ILE A 176 -12.35 -5.99 8.42
CA ILE A 176 -12.88 -5.79 9.76
C ILE A 176 -12.70 -7.05 10.62
N GLY A 177 -12.90 -8.21 10.02
CA GLY A 177 -12.72 -9.48 10.68
C GLY A 177 -12.03 -10.49 9.79
N VAL A 178 -11.29 -11.38 10.40
CA VAL A 178 -10.57 -12.50 9.77
C VAL A 178 -11.11 -13.83 10.27
N GLY A 179 -10.66 -14.95 9.70
CA GLY A 179 -11.09 -16.29 10.09
C GLY A 179 -11.14 -16.48 11.62
N GLY A 180 -12.25 -17.04 12.11
CA GLY A 180 -12.51 -17.25 13.54
C GLY A 180 -13.16 -16.08 14.27
N ASP A 181 -13.11 -14.84 13.73
CA ASP A 181 -13.68 -13.67 14.37
C ASP A 181 -15.21 -13.67 14.43
N THR A 182 -15.73 -13.06 15.48
CA THR A 182 -17.14 -12.67 15.56
C THR A 182 -17.25 -11.16 15.38
N VAL A 183 -17.88 -10.74 14.28
CA VAL A 183 -18.15 -9.33 13.99
C VAL A 183 -19.63 -9.05 14.28
N GLU A 184 -19.89 -8.04 15.10
CA GLU A 184 -21.25 -7.71 15.53
C GLU A 184 -21.51 -6.21 15.43
N CYS A 185 -22.67 -5.87 14.92
CA CYS A 185 -23.18 -4.51 14.81
C CYS A 185 -24.58 -4.43 15.44
N LYS A 186 -24.77 -3.49 16.37
CA LYS A 186 -26.05 -3.25 17.06
C LYS A 186 -26.47 -1.80 16.95
N GLY A 187 -27.52 -1.55 16.19
CA GLY A 187 -28.10 -0.21 16.05
C GLY A 187 -27.09 0.83 15.56
N THR A 188 -26.98 1.93 16.28
CA THR A 188 -26.02 3.03 16.01
C THR A 188 -24.72 2.89 16.80
N GLY A 189 -24.59 1.82 17.57
CA GLY A 189 -23.44 1.61 18.44
C GLY A 189 -22.15 1.36 17.68
N PRO A 190 -21.04 1.25 18.40
CA PRO A 190 -19.78 0.91 17.77
C PRO A 190 -19.84 -0.51 17.17
N LEU A 191 -19.12 -0.71 16.08
CA LEU A 191 -18.82 -2.02 15.55
C LEU A 191 -17.96 -2.77 16.58
N THR A 192 -18.27 -4.06 16.80
CA THR A 192 -17.49 -4.88 17.72
C THR A 192 -16.87 -6.07 16.99
N VAL A 193 -15.64 -6.40 17.36
CA VAL A 193 -14.95 -7.61 16.93
C VAL A 193 -14.58 -8.40 18.18
N ASN A 194 -14.98 -9.66 18.26
CA ASN A 194 -14.75 -10.53 19.42
C ASN A 194 -15.26 -9.90 20.75
N GLY A 195 -16.35 -9.12 20.65
CA GLY A 195 -16.93 -8.41 21.80
C GLY A 195 -16.20 -7.13 22.19
N LYS A 196 -15.14 -6.72 21.48
CA LYS A 196 -14.41 -5.46 21.69
C LYS A 196 -14.93 -4.40 20.75
N ALA A 197 -15.30 -3.24 21.29
CA ALA A 197 -15.73 -2.10 20.49
C ALA A 197 -14.55 -1.47 19.76
N LEU A 198 -14.74 -1.16 18.49
CA LEU A 198 -13.74 -0.46 17.68
C LEU A 198 -13.97 1.06 17.80
N ASN A 199 -12.90 1.80 17.96
CA ASN A 199 -12.87 3.24 17.74
C ASN A 199 -12.45 3.50 16.31
N GLU A 200 -13.35 4.00 15.46
CA GLU A 200 -13.19 4.03 14.01
C GLU A 200 -13.11 5.46 13.45
N PRO A 201 -12.03 6.22 13.73
CA PRO A 201 -11.88 7.60 13.25
C PRO A 201 -11.77 7.71 11.72
N TYR A 202 -11.51 6.59 11.04
CA TYR A 202 -11.45 6.50 9.59
C TYR A 202 -12.82 6.43 8.92
N VAL A 203 -13.89 6.20 9.67
CA VAL A 203 -15.26 6.20 9.12
C VAL A 203 -15.63 7.61 8.65
N TYR A 204 -16.33 7.68 7.51
CA TYR A 204 -16.72 8.95 6.92
C TYR A 204 -17.55 9.79 7.91
N PRO A 205 -17.24 11.09 8.06
CA PRO A 205 -17.94 11.96 9.00
C PRO A 205 -19.45 11.96 8.77
N GLY A 206 -20.21 11.85 9.85
CA GLY A 206 -21.68 11.78 9.81
C GLY A 206 -22.24 10.37 9.56
N ASN A 207 -21.38 9.39 9.27
CA ASN A 207 -21.80 8.00 9.21
C ASN A 207 -21.78 7.36 10.60
N THR A 208 -22.68 6.40 10.82
CA THR A 208 -22.61 5.53 11.99
C THR A 208 -21.74 4.32 11.68
N PRO A 209 -21.01 3.76 12.66
CA PRO A 209 -20.25 2.52 12.46
C PRO A 209 -21.10 1.38 11.91
N CYS A 210 -22.33 1.26 12.40
CA CYS A 210 -23.37 0.38 11.90
C CYS A 210 -24.37 1.22 11.07
N SER A 211 -24.54 0.88 9.80
CA SER A 211 -25.61 1.48 9.00
C SER A 211 -26.97 1.14 9.61
N GLN A 212 -27.94 2.05 9.52
CA GLN A 212 -29.30 1.85 10.01
C GLN A 212 -30.27 1.40 8.93
N ASP A 213 -29.82 1.11 7.74
CA ASP A 213 -30.68 0.55 6.73
C ASP A 213 -31.01 -0.93 7.02
N ASP A 214 -32.13 -1.38 6.51
CA ASP A 214 -32.65 -2.73 6.75
C ASP A 214 -31.73 -3.86 6.27
N GLN A 215 -30.73 -3.54 5.45
CA GLN A 215 -29.82 -4.50 4.84
C GLN A 215 -28.46 -4.62 5.51
N GLY A 216 -28.01 -3.62 6.24
CA GLY A 216 -26.65 -3.60 6.76
C GLY A 216 -26.52 -3.05 8.18
N GLY A 217 -27.65 -2.69 8.83
CA GLY A 217 -27.63 -1.98 10.11
C GLY A 217 -27.34 -2.83 11.32
N GLN A 218 -27.82 -4.06 11.35
CA GLN A 218 -27.64 -4.97 12.50
C GLN A 218 -27.31 -6.36 12.02
N PHE A 219 -26.19 -6.87 12.49
CA PHE A 219 -25.75 -8.22 12.15
C PHE A 219 -24.83 -8.77 13.25
N LYS A 220 -24.75 -10.09 13.29
CA LYS A 220 -23.74 -10.83 14.03
C LYS A 220 -23.33 -12.01 13.19
N VAL A 221 -22.05 -12.00 12.78
CA VAL A 221 -21.48 -13.03 11.93
C VAL A 221 -20.22 -13.60 12.56
N LYS A 222 -19.99 -14.89 12.34
CA LYS A 222 -18.72 -15.54 12.63
C LYS A 222 -18.01 -15.78 11.30
N VAL A 223 -16.82 -15.19 11.14
CA VAL A 223 -16.03 -15.30 9.92
C VAL A 223 -15.47 -16.72 9.80
N PRO A 224 -15.74 -17.46 8.71
CA PRO A 224 -15.14 -18.77 8.48
C PRO A 224 -13.63 -18.68 8.27
N GLU A 225 -12.90 -19.75 8.58
CA GLU A 225 -11.49 -19.87 8.27
C GLU A 225 -11.24 -19.68 6.75
N GLY A 226 -10.13 -19.04 6.39
CA GLY A 226 -9.81 -18.73 4.99
C GLY A 226 -10.69 -17.66 4.36
N HIS A 227 -11.47 -16.91 5.15
CA HIS A 227 -12.31 -15.80 4.70
C HIS A 227 -12.07 -14.55 5.53
N ILE A 228 -12.48 -13.41 4.97
CA ILE A 228 -12.47 -12.12 5.65
C ILE A 228 -13.85 -11.47 5.55
N TRP A 229 -14.17 -10.61 6.53
CA TRP A 229 -15.30 -9.71 6.51
C TRP A 229 -14.82 -8.30 6.25
N VAL A 230 -15.34 -7.67 5.21
CA VAL A 230 -14.86 -6.37 4.75
C VAL A 230 -15.97 -5.32 4.78
N MET A 231 -15.59 -4.07 5.12
CA MET A 231 -16.51 -2.94 5.09
C MET A 231 -15.85 -1.73 4.45
N GLY A 232 -16.66 -0.87 3.82
CA GLY A 232 -16.19 0.43 3.36
C GLY A 232 -16.09 1.44 4.49
N ASP A 233 -15.16 2.38 4.40
CA ASP A 233 -15.02 3.46 5.39
C ASP A 233 -16.17 4.48 5.27
N HIS A 234 -16.76 4.61 4.08
CA HIS A 234 -18.01 5.33 3.88
C HIS A 234 -19.21 4.38 4.09
N ARG A 235 -19.49 4.06 5.35
CA ARG A 235 -20.43 3.03 5.81
C ARG A 235 -21.79 3.05 5.10
N GLN A 236 -22.35 4.23 4.85
CA GLN A 236 -23.66 4.42 4.23
C GLN A 236 -23.61 4.50 2.70
N ASN A 237 -22.42 4.48 2.11
CA ASN A 237 -22.22 4.50 0.67
C ASN A 237 -21.29 3.36 0.20
N SER A 238 -21.41 2.20 0.82
CA SER A 238 -20.58 1.04 0.50
C SER A 238 -21.43 -0.22 0.43
N ARG A 239 -21.47 -0.82 -0.76
CA ARG A 239 -21.93 -2.21 -0.91
C ARG A 239 -20.76 -3.12 -0.60
N ASP A 240 -20.80 -3.75 0.56
CA ASP A 240 -19.75 -4.58 1.10
C ASP A 240 -20.32 -5.86 1.70
N SER A 241 -19.59 -6.55 2.56
CA SER A 241 -20.01 -7.81 3.19
C SER A 241 -21.42 -7.77 3.76
N ARG A 242 -21.84 -6.63 4.33
CA ARG A 242 -23.15 -6.45 4.97
C ARG A 242 -24.33 -6.60 3.98
N TYR A 243 -24.12 -6.23 2.74
CA TYR A 243 -25.16 -6.20 1.69
C TYR A 243 -25.16 -7.44 0.81
N ASN A 244 -24.17 -8.30 0.96
CA ASN A 244 -23.98 -9.47 0.12
C ASN A 244 -24.15 -10.79 0.90
N THR A 245 -24.86 -10.76 2.05
CA THR A 245 -25.09 -11.94 2.90
C THR A 245 -25.95 -13.01 2.26
N ALA A 246 -26.66 -12.68 1.17
CA ALA A 246 -27.47 -13.62 0.41
C ALA A 246 -26.70 -14.33 -0.73
N ASP A 247 -25.44 -13.98 -0.96
CA ASP A 247 -24.59 -14.62 -1.94
C ASP A 247 -24.12 -16.02 -1.47
N LYS A 248 -23.38 -16.75 -2.32
CA LYS A 248 -22.89 -18.08 -2.00
C LYS A 248 -21.93 -18.07 -0.80
N ASN A 249 -21.16 -16.99 -0.69
CA ASN A 249 -20.16 -16.79 0.34
C ASN A 249 -20.74 -16.07 1.58
N GLN A 250 -22.04 -15.79 1.60
CA GLN A 250 -22.75 -15.11 2.71
C GLN A 250 -22.10 -13.76 3.08
N GLY A 251 -21.58 -13.04 2.09
CA GLY A 251 -20.88 -11.78 2.27
C GLY A 251 -19.43 -11.93 2.71
N PHE A 252 -18.92 -13.13 2.89
CA PHE A 252 -17.52 -13.37 3.19
C PHE A 252 -16.68 -13.35 1.91
N VAL A 253 -15.50 -12.76 1.98
CA VAL A 253 -14.52 -12.75 0.89
C VAL A 253 -13.50 -13.85 1.13
N PRO A 254 -13.37 -14.84 0.25
CA PRO A 254 -12.31 -15.83 0.35
C PRO A 254 -10.93 -15.18 0.25
N VAL A 255 -9.97 -15.59 1.07
CA VAL A 255 -8.62 -15.02 1.11
C VAL A 255 -7.90 -15.19 -0.24
N ASP A 256 -8.18 -16.26 -0.97
CA ASP A 256 -7.62 -16.51 -2.31
C ASP A 256 -8.08 -15.49 -3.38
N LYS A 257 -9.14 -14.73 -3.11
CA LYS A 257 -9.59 -13.62 -3.95
C LYS A 257 -8.86 -12.30 -3.67
N VAL A 258 -8.09 -12.23 -2.58
CA VAL A 258 -7.36 -11.02 -2.23
C VAL A 258 -6.15 -10.85 -3.14
N VAL A 259 -6.11 -9.73 -3.86
CA VAL A 259 -5.00 -9.35 -4.75
C VAL A 259 -3.81 -8.84 -3.95
N GLY A 260 -4.09 -8.06 -2.90
CA GLY A 260 -3.06 -7.52 -2.02
C GLY A 260 -3.55 -6.38 -1.13
N ARG A 261 -2.62 -5.85 -0.34
CA ARG A 261 -2.83 -4.76 0.61
C ARG A 261 -2.49 -3.42 -0.01
N ALA A 262 -3.40 -2.45 0.07
CA ALA A 262 -3.12 -1.06 -0.28
C ALA A 262 -2.25 -0.42 0.80
N VAL A 263 -1.05 0.04 0.42
CA VAL A 263 -0.04 0.55 1.37
C VAL A 263 0.16 2.05 1.31
N VAL A 264 -0.10 2.67 0.17
CA VAL A 264 0.12 4.11 -0.03
C VAL A 264 -0.81 4.68 -1.09
N ILE A 265 -1.29 5.90 -0.88
CA ILE A 265 -1.90 6.74 -1.92
C ILE A 265 -0.74 7.40 -2.66
N ALA A 266 -0.50 7.00 -3.91
CA ALA A 266 0.62 7.50 -4.71
C ALA A 266 0.25 8.69 -5.60
N TRP A 267 -1.02 8.90 -5.88
CA TRP A 267 -1.53 9.99 -6.70
C TRP A 267 -2.95 10.39 -6.27
N PRO A 268 -3.31 11.66 -6.30
CA PRO A 268 -2.49 12.83 -6.69
C PRO A 268 -1.42 13.15 -5.62
N ILE A 269 -0.33 13.81 -6.02
CA ILE A 269 0.85 14.03 -5.17
C ILE A 269 0.52 14.80 -3.87
N ASN A 270 -0.47 15.70 -3.92
CA ASN A 270 -0.94 16.43 -2.73
C ASN A 270 -1.69 15.56 -1.71
N ARG A 271 -2.01 14.32 -2.07
CA ARG A 271 -2.63 13.31 -1.20
C ARG A 271 -1.70 12.14 -0.88
N TRP A 272 -0.43 12.25 -1.25
CA TRP A 272 0.54 11.21 -0.94
C TRP A 272 0.58 10.92 0.56
N THR A 273 0.20 9.71 0.94
CA THR A 273 0.20 9.27 2.34
C THR A 273 0.20 7.75 2.42
N ASN A 274 0.76 7.23 3.51
CA ASN A 274 0.67 5.81 3.83
C ASN A 274 -0.74 5.45 4.31
N LEU A 275 -1.09 4.18 4.18
CA LEU A 275 -2.33 3.59 4.69
C LEU A 275 -2.01 2.63 5.86
N PRO A 276 -1.76 3.15 7.06
CA PRO A 276 -1.45 2.32 8.22
C PRO A 276 -2.71 1.57 8.67
N VAL A 277 -2.49 0.47 9.37
CA VAL A 277 -3.54 -0.19 10.15
C VAL A 277 -3.91 0.72 11.33
N PRO A 278 -5.19 1.03 11.54
CA PRO A 278 -5.62 1.83 12.68
C PRO A 278 -5.37 1.12 14.02
N ASP A 279 -4.89 1.87 15.03
CA ASP A 279 -4.53 1.36 16.37
C ASP A 279 -5.68 0.63 17.07
N THR A 280 -6.92 0.89 16.66
CA THR A 280 -8.11 0.20 17.22
C THR A 280 -8.08 -1.30 16.99
N PHE A 281 -7.32 -1.78 16.00
CA PHE A 281 -7.16 -3.22 15.72
C PHE A 281 -6.04 -3.87 16.54
N ASP A 282 -5.21 -3.08 17.23
CA ASP A 282 -4.14 -3.55 18.12
C ASP A 282 -4.59 -3.73 19.59
N GLN A 283 -5.90 -3.60 19.85
CA GLN A 283 -6.44 -3.71 21.18
C GLN A 283 -6.18 -5.09 21.83
N PRO A 284 -5.77 -5.15 23.10
CA PRO A 284 -5.64 -6.41 23.81
C PRO A 284 -6.97 -7.19 23.83
N GLY A 285 -6.90 -8.47 23.49
CA GLY A 285 -8.06 -9.37 23.45
C GLY A 285 -8.81 -9.42 22.11
N LEU A 286 -8.41 -8.66 21.08
CA LEU A 286 -8.86 -8.93 19.72
C LEU A 286 -8.21 -10.21 19.16
N ASN A 287 -7.00 -10.54 19.60
CA ASN A 287 -6.22 -11.70 19.14
C ASN A 287 -6.31 -12.92 20.06
N THR A 288 -7.21 -12.94 21.04
CA THR A 288 -7.27 -14.00 22.06
C THR A 288 -7.55 -15.38 21.50
N GLN A 289 -8.26 -15.51 20.37
CA GLN A 289 -8.50 -16.82 19.77
C GLN A 289 -7.25 -17.46 19.15
N ALA A 290 -6.36 -16.68 18.58
CA ALA A 290 -5.08 -17.18 18.08
C ALA A 290 -4.13 -17.60 19.21
N GLN A 291 -4.20 -16.91 20.37
CA GLN A 291 -3.41 -17.24 21.54
C GLN A 291 -3.92 -18.50 22.24
N ASP A 292 -5.23 -18.72 22.31
CA ASP A 292 -5.81 -19.92 22.90
C ASP A 292 -5.53 -21.18 22.05
N ALA A 293 -5.54 -21.05 20.72
CA ALA A 293 -5.15 -22.14 19.83
C ALA A 293 -3.64 -22.45 19.92
N ALA A 294 -2.79 -21.44 20.02
CA ALA A 294 -1.35 -21.60 20.23
C ALA A 294 -1.02 -22.18 21.63
N ALA A 295 -1.79 -21.82 22.66
CA ALA A 295 -1.61 -22.35 24.00
C ALA A 295 -1.98 -23.83 24.11
N LEU A 296 -2.94 -24.29 23.30
CA LEU A 296 -3.33 -25.71 23.25
C LEU A 296 -2.30 -26.58 22.48
N THR A 297 -1.50 -25.99 21.60
CA THR A 297 -0.44 -26.72 20.86
C THR A 297 0.90 -26.79 21.62
N VAL A 298 1.10 -25.99 22.65
CA VAL A 298 2.31 -25.99 23.52
C VAL A 298 1.99 -26.67 24.86
N ALA A 299 1.31 -27.80 24.87
CA ALA A 299 1.37 -28.69 26.02
C ALA A 299 2.74 -29.40 25.98
N PRO A 300 3.66 -29.16 26.94
CA PRO A 300 4.93 -29.86 26.92
C PRO A 300 4.69 -31.35 27.11
N PRO A 301 5.42 -32.24 26.43
CA PRO A 301 5.39 -33.67 26.68
C PRO A 301 6.07 -34.01 28.00
N ALA A 302 5.52 -33.52 29.12
CA ALA A 302 6.10 -33.74 30.44
C ALA A 302 5.70 -35.10 31.05
N LEU A 303 4.98 -35.94 30.35
CA LEU A 303 4.53 -37.25 30.87
C LEU A 303 5.22 -38.48 30.27
N ALA A 304 6.18 -38.31 29.36
CA ALA A 304 6.88 -39.45 28.70
C ALA A 304 8.18 -39.90 29.42
N LEU A 305 8.67 -39.20 30.43
CA LEU A 305 9.93 -39.52 31.13
C LEU A 305 9.73 -40.24 32.48
N ALA A 306 8.54 -40.39 32.99
CA ALA A 306 8.28 -41.09 34.27
C ALA A 306 8.24 -42.63 34.15
N GLY A 307 8.18 -43.17 32.94
CA GLY A 307 8.06 -44.63 32.73
C GLY A 307 9.38 -45.39 32.51
N ALA A 308 10.49 -44.69 32.22
CA ALA A 308 11.74 -45.34 31.83
C ALA A 308 12.73 -45.61 32.99
N VAL A 309 12.58 -45.00 34.14
CA VAL A 309 13.52 -45.11 35.26
C VAL A 309 13.37 -46.45 36.05
N PRO A 310 12.18 -47.00 36.27
CA PRO A 310 12.10 -48.26 37.02
C PRO A 310 12.60 -49.49 36.25
N PHE A 311 12.67 -49.45 34.90
CA PHE A 311 13.09 -50.62 34.12
C PHE A 311 14.61 -50.83 34.08
N VAL A 312 15.39 -49.76 34.18
CA VAL A 312 16.88 -49.84 34.20
C VAL A 312 17.39 -50.28 35.57
N LEU A 313 16.71 -49.88 36.65
CA LEU A 313 17.07 -50.32 38.00
C LEU A 313 16.69 -51.77 38.31
N TRP A 314 15.65 -52.29 37.69
CA TRP A 314 15.28 -53.70 37.80
C TRP A 314 16.25 -54.65 37.10
N ARG A 315 16.89 -54.22 36.01
CA ARG A 315 17.87 -55.03 35.26
C ARG A 315 19.25 -55.11 35.95
N ARG A 316 19.59 -54.17 36.85
CA ARG A 316 20.86 -54.19 37.63
C ARG A 316 20.81 -55.04 38.92
N ARG A 317 19.66 -55.53 39.31
CA ARG A 317 19.52 -56.43 40.50
C ARG A 317 19.52 -57.92 40.14
N ARG A 318 19.68 -58.29 38.89
CA ARG A 318 19.70 -59.68 38.44
C ARG A 318 20.99 -60.06 37.68
N ALA A 319 22.05 -59.35 37.82
CA ALA A 319 23.39 -59.69 37.33
C ALA A 319 24.35 -59.85 38.52
#